data_d610fbb17fd725b9bb259e7fa8938110
#
_entry.id   d610fbb17fd725b9bb259e7fa8938110
#
_cell.length_a   1.000
_cell.length_b   1.000
_cell.length_c   1.000
_cell.angle_alpha   90.00
_cell.angle_beta   90.00
_cell.angle_gamma   90.00
#
_symmetry.space_group_name_H-M   'P 1'
#
loop_
_entity.id
_entity.type
_entity.pdbx_description
1 polymer ?
#
loop_
_entity_poly.entity_id
_entity_poly.type
_entity_poly.pdbx_seq_one_letter_code
_entity_poly.pdbx_strand_id
1 'polypeptide(L)' 'MTVVAVDLDRGLALCAGGDGARSTVETALVEPVQPGEVLLVHAGTALARLLYPTEVPAA' A
#
# COMPACT_ATOMS: atom_id res chain seq x y z
N MET A 1 2.35 -2.29 -6.28
CA MET A 1 3.42 -1.83 -5.36
C MET A 1 3.17 -2.36 -3.96
N THR A 2 4.22 -2.58 -3.22
CA THR A 2 4.13 -3.08 -1.85
C THR A 2 4.29 -1.93 -0.86
N VAL A 3 3.41 -1.86 0.11
CA VAL A 3 3.45 -0.82 1.14
C VAL A 3 4.64 -1.04 2.06
N VAL A 4 5.45 -0.01 2.26
CA VAL A 4 6.62 -0.04 3.15
C VAL A 4 6.31 0.69 4.45
N ALA A 5 5.71 1.85 4.36
CA ALA A 5 5.37 2.67 5.52
C ALA A 5 4.10 3.45 5.24
N VAL A 6 3.36 3.79 6.28
CA VAL A 6 2.06 4.45 6.16
C VAL A 6 2.06 5.74 6.97
N ASP A 7 1.51 6.80 6.37
CA ASP A 7 1.26 8.07 7.04
C ASP A 7 -0.25 8.29 7.04
N LEU A 8 -0.89 7.86 8.11
CA LEU A 8 -2.35 7.92 8.21
C LEU A 8 -2.89 9.34 8.22
N ASP A 9 -2.15 10.25 8.84
CA ASP A 9 -2.61 11.63 8.96
C ASP A 9 -2.73 12.31 7.60
N ARG A 10 -1.91 11.90 6.65
CA ARG A 10 -1.89 12.52 5.33
C ARG A 10 -2.56 11.68 4.26
N GLY A 11 -2.99 10.46 4.59
CA GLY A 11 -3.55 9.56 3.61
C GLY A 11 -2.54 9.12 2.56
N LEU A 12 -1.29 8.94 2.98
CA LEU A 12 -0.19 8.58 2.08
C LEU A 12 0.51 7.33 2.57
N ALA A 13 1.14 6.63 1.64
CA ALA A 13 2.00 5.49 1.98
C ALA A 13 3.24 5.51 1.11
N LEU A 14 4.35 5.08 1.68
CA LEU A 14 5.56 4.84 0.91
C LEU A 14 5.48 3.42 0.39
N CYS A 15 5.56 3.27 -0.92
CA CYS A 15 5.42 1.97 -1.57
C CYS A 15 6.64 1.68 -2.43
N ALA A 16 6.96 0.38 -2.57
CA ALA A 16 8.07 -0.07 -3.39
C ALA A 16 7.52 -0.83 -4.59
N GLY A 17 8.08 -0.57 -5.76
CA GLY A 17 7.78 -1.33 -6.97
C GLY A 17 8.64 -2.57 -7.07
N GLY A 18 8.41 -3.36 -8.12
CA GLY A 18 9.16 -4.59 -8.34
C GLY A 18 10.64 -4.39 -8.56
N ASP A 19 11.04 -3.20 -9.00
CA ASP A 19 12.44 -2.84 -9.20
C ASP A 19 13.08 -2.28 -7.93
N GLY A 20 12.34 -2.20 -6.83
CA GLY A 20 12.83 -1.63 -5.58
C GLY A 20 12.72 -0.12 -5.48
N ALA A 21 12.30 0.56 -6.54
CA ALA A 21 12.10 2.01 -6.49
C ALA A 21 10.91 2.32 -5.59
N ARG A 22 11.03 3.38 -4.80
CA ARG A 22 10.00 3.77 -3.85
C ARG A 22 9.29 5.03 -4.28
N SER A 23 8.01 5.09 -4.00
CA SER A 23 7.18 6.25 -4.34
C SER A 23 6.17 6.49 -3.24
N THR A 24 5.79 7.75 -3.08
CA THR A 24 4.69 8.11 -2.18
C THR A 24 3.38 7.95 -2.95
N VAL A 25 2.43 7.26 -2.34
CA VAL A 25 1.16 6.90 -2.98
C VAL A 25 0.00 7.39 -2.13
N GLU A 26 -0.99 7.97 -2.76
CA GLU A 26 -2.23 8.36 -2.08
C GLU A 26 -3.07 7.13 -1.83
N THR A 27 -3.57 6.95 -0.61
CA THR A 27 -4.24 5.72 -0.19
C THR A 27 -5.68 5.92 0.24
N ALA A 28 -6.24 7.11 0.03
CA ALA A 28 -7.57 7.43 0.53
C ALA A 28 -8.66 6.46 0.05
N LEU A 29 -8.52 5.92 -1.16
CA LEU A 29 -9.53 5.03 -1.72
C LEU A 29 -9.50 3.62 -1.12
N VAL A 30 -8.40 3.24 -0.49
CA VAL A 30 -8.20 1.86 -0.01
C VAL A 30 -7.85 1.78 1.47
N GLU A 31 -7.98 2.88 2.18
CA GLU A 31 -7.66 2.89 3.61
C GLU A 31 -8.64 2.01 4.39
N PRO A 32 -8.17 1.46 5.49
CA PRO A 32 -6.81 1.56 6.03
C PRO A 32 -5.86 0.60 5.31
N VAL A 33 -4.58 0.99 5.24
CA VAL A 33 -3.54 0.16 4.67
C VAL A 33 -2.47 -0.11 5.71
N GLN A 34 -1.72 -1.19 5.52
CA GLN A 34 -0.65 -1.60 6.43
C GLN A 34 0.60 -1.96 5.63
N PRO A 35 1.78 -1.83 6.24
CA PRO A 35 3.00 -2.32 5.59
C PRO A 35 2.85 -3.80 5.22
N GLY A 36 3.33 -4.15 4.06
CA GLY A 36 3.24 -5.51 3.54
C GLY A 36 2.09 -5.74 2.59
N GLU A 37 1.10 -4.84 2.55
CA GLU A 37 0.01 -4.96 1.58
C GLU A 37 0.52 -4.67 0.18
N VAL A 38 -0.10 -5.30 -0.81
CA VAL A 38 0.19 -5.02 -2.22
C VAL A 38 -0.99 -4.27 -2.80
N LEU A 39 -0.69 -3.15 -3.43
CA LEU A 39 -1.71 -2.25 -3.96
C LEU A 39 -1.57 -2.10 -5.46
N LEU A 40 -2.71 -1.97 -6.14
CA LEU A 40 -2.73 -1.55 -7.53
C LEU A 40 -2.65 -0.02 -7.53
N VAL A 41 -1.60 0.52 -8.13
CA VAL A 41 -1.32 1.96 -8.12
C VAL A 41 -1.30 2.47 -9.55
N HIS A 42 -1.96 3.59 -9.77
CA HIS A 42 -1.94 4.27 -11.06
C HIS A 42 -1.84 5.77 -10.83
N ALA A 43 -0.88 6.39 -11.48
CA ALA A 43 -0.66 7.84 -11.40
C ALA A 43 -0.53 8.33 -9.94
N GLY A 44 0.16 7.56 -9.11
CA GLY A 44 0.42 7.93 -7.71
C GLY A 44 -0.75 7.72 -6.76
N THR A 45 -1.82 7.07 -7.22
CA THR A 45 -2.99 6.80 -6.39
C THR A 45 -3.23 5.29 -6.32
N ALA A 46 -3.43 4.78 -5.11
CA ALA A 46 -3.80 3.38 -4.93
C ALA A 46 -5.28 3.21 -5.27
N LEU A 47 -5.56 2.31 -6.19
CA LEU A 47 -6.92 2.08 -6.68
C LEU A 47 -7.56 0.86 -6.05
N ALA A 48 -6.78 -0.13 -5.67
CA ALA A 48 -7.30 -1.37 -5.12
C ALA A 48 -6.23 -2.07 -4.30
N ARG A 49 -6.66 -2.86 -3.35
CA ARG A 49 -5.78 -3.73 -2.58
C ARG A 49 -5.76 -5.08 -3.26
N LEU A 50 -4.56 -5.54 -3.60
CA LEU A 50 -4.38 -6.81 -4.29
C LEU A 50 -4.03 -7.94 -3.34
N LEU A 51 -3.33 -7.63 -2.24
CA LEU A 51 -2.88 -8.65 -1.31
C LEU A 51 -2.72 -8.04 0.08
N TYR A 52 -3.27 -8.71 1.06
CA TYR A 52 -3.11 -8.32 2.46
C TYR A 52 -1.77 -8.81 3.00
N PRO A 53 -1.28 -8.25 4.11
CA PRO A 53 -0.14 -8.83 4.80
C PRO A 53 -0.43 -10.27 5.14
N THR A 54 0.61 -11.08 5.19
CA THR A 54 0.48 -12.51 5.33
C THR A 54 0.16 -13.00 6.71
N GLU A 55 -0.40 -12.20 7.52
CA GLU A 55 -0.91 -12.66 8.79
C GLU A 55 -2.11 -13.53 8.51
N VAL A 56 -1.91 -14.76 8.31
CA VAL A 56 -3.02 -15.65 8.05
C VAL A 56 -3.79 -15.82 9.35
N PRO A 57 -5.00 -15.34 9.43
CA PRO A 57 -5.81 -15.62 10.61
C PRO A 57 -5.98 -17.10 10.73
N ALA A 58 -5.77 -17.60 11.89
CA ALA A 58 -6.03 -18.99 12.17
C ALA A 58 -7.54 -19.15 12.20
N ALA A 59 -8.11 -19.29 11.12
CA ALA A 59 -9.57 -19.40 11.11
C ALA A 59 -9.98 -20.81 11.26
#